data_7d176224c6b0acb9cd1fff070c5e81c6
#
_entry.id   7d176224c6b0acb9cd1fff070c5e81c6
#
_cell.length_a   1.000
_cell.length_b   1.000
_cell.length_c   1.000
_cell.angle_alpha   90.00
_cell.angle_beta   90.00
_cell.angle_gamma   90.00
#
_symmetry.space_group_name_H-M   'P 1'
#
loop_
_entity.id
_entity.type
_entity.pdbx_description
1 polymer ?
#
loop_
_entity_poly.entity_id
_entity_poly.type
_entity_poly.pdbx_seq_one_letter_code
_entity_poly.pdbx_strand_id
1 'polypeptide(L)'
;MTIIKRPIVFLIALTLFRWPALGQAAESPSAQQPRSGGELVFAVGELPPSFDGHRETTFGMLHPVAPHYSTLLRFDPQNYPKIVGDVAERWSFSRDGLTATFTLRKGIKFHDGTPLTARDVKASYDKIIFPPEGVASARKASFAMVDKIEAPDDATVVFRLKHIAASFLANLASPWNFIYSAERLKKDPRWYEKNILGSGPFIFGEHVAGSHWSGKRNPSYFMAGRPYLDGFRAVFIRDTAPRVAAVRSGQVLAEFRGFNPAARDDIVKALGNKATIQESPWACNILVALNNEKKPFNDVRVRRALNLAIDRNEASKALSQISVMKYVGGVFRPGSEFATAPAELTKLAGFGKDIDTSRKEARRLLKEAAVPEGFSFVLKNRNVKEPYEVSGVFLVDQWRKIGLNVTHSPQEGGPYFNDLRQGNFDAGVDFACDFMDEPDLYLLKYVSTEKSPINYSRFKDPTLDELYERQSRMLDLKDRLPLLRQMERRAIAEQAYQFPLLWWQRIVPHSSRLKGWKIGPSHYVNQDLRDVWLAP
;
A
#
# COMPACT_ATOMS: atom_id res chain seq x y z
N MET A 1 -69.50 8.84 68.49
CA MET A 1 -68.22 9.24 69.10
C MET A 1 -67.28 9.50 67.92
N THR A 2 -67.23 10.73 67.46
CA THR A 2 -66.65 11.17 66.21
C THR A 2 -65.36 11.91 66.53
N ILE A 3 -64.21 11.37 66.10
CA ILE A 3 -62.89 12.01 66.25
C ILE A 3 -62.55 12.74 64.98
N ILE A 4 -62.44 14.04 65.06
CA ILE A 4 -62.05 14.98 64.03
C ILE A 4 -60.51 15.00 63.95
N LYS A 5 -59.92 14.64 62.81
CA LYS A 5 -58.49 14.86 62.54
C LYS A 5 -58.31 16.17 61.79
N ARG A 6 -57.52 17.10 62.36
CA ARG A 6 -57.05 18.33 61.70
C ARG A 6 -55.80 18.03 60.82
N PRO A 7 -55.65 18.64 59.64
CA PRO A 7 -54.42 18.54 58.88
C PRO A 7 -53.38 19.60 59.35
N ILE A 8 -52.14 19.16 59.52
CA ILE A 8 -50.98 20.01 59.76
C ILE A 8 -50.46 20.45 58.35
N VAL A 9 -50.41 21.78 58.15
CA VAL A 9 -49.81 22.39 56.95
C VAL A 9 -48.32 22.61 57.26
N PHE A 10 -47.48 21.91 56.52
CA PHE A 10 -46.03 22.16 56.46
C PHE A 10 -45.72 23.24 55.42
N LEU A 11 -45.24 24.40 55.83
CA LEU A 11 -44.70 25.44 54.99
C LEU A 11 -43.26 25.02 54.62
N ILE A 12 -43.04 24.62 53.34
CA ILE A 12 -41.70 24.39 52.79
C ILE A 12 -41.19 25.72 52.22
N ALA A 13 -40.20 26.31 52.88
CA ALA A 13 -39.46 27.46 52.35
C ALA A 13 -38.55 27.01 51.19
N LEU A 14 -38.86 27.44 49.97
CA LEU A 14 -38.00 27.24 48.78
C LEU A 14 -36.82 28.22 48.85
N THR A 15 -35.65 27.76 49.27
CA THR A 15 -34.39 28.47 49.06
C THR A 15 -33.91 28.25 47.62
N LEU A 16 -33.99 29.28 46.83
CA LEU A 16 -33.42 29.33 45.49
C LEU A 16 -31.88 29.35 45.56
N PHE A 17 -31.26 28.18 45.47
CA PHE A 17 -29.82 28.08 45.19
C PHE A 17 -29.57 28.45 43.71
N ARG A 18 -28.98 29.64 43.51
CA ARG A 18 -28.40 30.00 42.18
C ARG A 18 -27.15 29.14 41.96
N TRP A 19 -27.23 28.18 41.05
CA TRP A 19 -26.07 27.52 40.52
C TRP A 19 -25.31 28.49 39.63
N PRO A 20 -23.96 28.59 39.73
CA PRO A 20 -23.19 29.36 38.80
C PRO A 20 -23.26 28.66 37.41
N ALA A 21 -23.49 29.45 36.37
CA ALA A 21 -23.49 28.98 34.99
C ALA A 21 -22.16 28.26 34.71
N LEU A 22 -22.25 26.95 34.46
CA LEU A 22 -21.14 26.15 33.99
C LEU A 22 -20.71 26.66 32.61
N GLY A 23 -19.42 26.77 32.48
CA GLY A 23 -18.67 27.35 31.40
C GLY A 23 -19.12 26.97 29.99
N GLN A 24 -18.89 27.91 29.11
CA GLN A 24 -18.94 27.75 27.68
C GLN A 24 -18.26 26.43 27.29
N ALA A 25 -19.02 25.49 26.77
CA ALA A 25 -18.48 24.35 26.06
C ALA A 25 -17.54 24.92 24.97
N ALA A 26 -16.27 24.52 25.01
CA ALA A 26 -15.33 24.83 23.95
C ALA A 26 -15.96 24.37 22.66
N GLU A 27 -16.27 25.29 21.75
CA GLU A 27 -16.72 24.99 20.40
C GLU A 27 -15.69 24.05 19.78
N SER A 28 -16.11 22.86 19.40
CA SER A 28 -15.31 21.97 18.58
C SER A 28 -14.85 22.78 17.37
N PRO A 29 -13.57 22.74 16.97
CA PRO A 29 -13.09 23.51 15.83
C PRO A 29 -13.99 23.20 14.62
N SER A 30 -14.70 24.21 14.13
CA SER A 30 -15.58 24.07 12.98
C SER A 30 -14.75 23.50 11.85
N ALA A 31 -15.17 22.36 11.29
CA ALA A 31 -14.49 21.75 10.15
C ALA A 31 -14.39 22.81 9.04
N GLN A 32 -13.16 23.23 8.75
CA GLN A 32 -12.93 24.23 7.71
C GLN A 32 -13.52 23.73 6.40
N GLN A 33 -14.39 24.51 5.78
CA GLN A 33 -14.97 24.15 4.48
C GLN A 33 -13.92 24.26 3.38
N PRO A 34 -13.95 23.33 2.39
CA PRO A 34 -13.07 23.37 1.25
C PRO A 34 -13.19 24.69 0.48
N ARG A 35 -12.07 25.22 0.04
CA ARG A 35 -11.99 26.46 -0.71
C ARG A 35 -11.38 26.19 -2.09
N SER A 36 -11.90 26.90 -3.09
CA SER A 36 -11.32 26.89 -4.43
C SER A 36 -10.17 27.90 -4.51
N GLY A 37 -9.16 27.56 -5.29
CA GLY A 37 -8.02 28.43 -5.59
C GLY A 37 -6.67 27.88 -5.14
N GLY A 38 -5.61 28.48 -5.68
CA GLY A 38 -4.23 28.20 -5.36
C GLY A 38 -3.61 27.02 -6.11
N GLU A 39 -2.27 27.02 -6.16
CA GLU A 39 -1.46 25.95 -6.76
C GLU A 39 -0.82 25.10 -5.66
N LEU A 40 -0.96 23.76 -5.73
CA LEU A 40 -0.26 22.85 -4.86
C LEU A 40 1.11 22.54 -5.44
N VAL A 41 2.16 22.92 -4.72
CA VAL A 41 3.54 22.52 -5.04
C VAL A 41 3.97 21.37 -4.12
N PHE A 42 4.41 20.25 -4.70
CA PHE A 42 4.87 19.08 -3.94
C PHE A 42 6.12 18.45 -4.56
N ALA A 43 6.92 17.76 -3.74
CA ALA A 43 8.15 17.11 -4.19
C ALA A 43 7.89 15.66 -4.65
N VAL A 44 8.64 15.22 -5.65
CA VAL A 44 8.70 13.83 -6.12
C VAL A 44 10.16 13.40 -6.20
N GLY A 45 10.49 12.26 -5.59
CA GLY A 45 11.87 11.77 -5.47
C GLY A 45 12.42 11.03 -6.69
N GLU A 46 11.62 10.83 -7.73
CA GLU A 46 11.98 10.11 -8.96
C GLU A 46 11.43 10.83 -10.18
N LEU A 47 12.07 10.62 -11.33
CA LEU A 47 11.57 11.06 -12.63
C LEU A 47 10.68 9.99 -13.26
N PRO A 48 9.63 10.36 -14.04
CA PRO A 48 8.82 9.40 -14.77
C PRO A 48 9.65 8.74 -15.89
N PRO A 49 9.78 7.39 -15.91
CA PRO A 49 10.48 6.70 -17.00
C PRO A 49 9.72 6.78 -18.33
N SER A 50 8.40 6.78 -18.24
CA SER A 50 7.44 7.09 -19.31
C SER A 50 6.16 7.65 -18.68
N PHE A 51 5.18 8.05 -19.49
CA PHE A 51 3.91 8.61 -18.97
C PHE A 51 2.77 7.58 -18.99
N ASP A 52 3.05 6.35 -19.42
CA ASP A 52 2.06 5.29 -19.58
C ASP A 52 1.81 4.51 -18.28
N GLY A 53 0.68 4.76 -17.62
CA GLY A 53 0.26 4.04 -16.42
C GLY A 53 0.15 2.54 -16.58
N HIS A 54 -0.18 2.03 -17.76
CA HIS A 54 -0.31 0.59 -18.00
C HIS A 54 1.03 -0.13 -18.01
N ARG A 55 2.09 0.58 -18.40
CA ARG A 55 3.46 0.08 -18.47
C ARG A 55 4.21 0.22 -17.13
N GLU A 56 4.07 1.38 -16.48
CA GLU A 56 4.91 1.77 -15.35
C GLU A 56 4.37 1.23 -14.00
N THR A 57 5.29 1.20 -13.01
CA THR A 57 5.01 0.74 -11.63
C THR A 57 5.56 1.69 -10.58
N THR A 58 6.17 2.82 -10.98
CA THR A 58 6.88 3.72 -10.06
C THR A 58 6.01 4.89 -9.60
N PHE A 59 6.27 5.36 -8.39
CA PHE A 59 5.65 6.58 -7.87
C PHE A 59 6.16 7.84 -8.61
N GLY A 60 7.37 7.78 -9.18
CA GLY A 60 7.93 8.87 -9.98
C GLY A 60 7.09 9.20 -11.20
N MET A 61 6.40 8.20 -11.78
CA MET A 61 5.39 8.42 -12.81
C MET A 61 4.03 8.74 -12.19
N LEU A 62 3.56 7.95 -11.24
CA LEU A 62 2.17 8.03 -10.79
C LEU A 62 1.83 9.36 -10.11
N HIS A 63 2.69 9.88 -9.23
CA HIS A 63 2.38 11.10 -8.48
C HIS A 63 2.15 12.34 -9.37
N PRO A 64 2.99 12.62 -10.39
CA PRO A 64 2.74 13.77 -11.27
C PRO A 64 1.69 13.49 -12.34
N VAL A 65 1.46 12.23 -12.76
CA VAL A 65 0.63 11.90 -13.92
C VAL A 65 -0.81 11.56 -13.55
N ALA A 66 -1.05 10.92 -12.40
CA ALA A 66 -2.40 10.50 -11.98
C ALA A 66 -3.45 11.64 -11.97
N PRO A 67 -3.10 12.90 -11.61
CA PRO A 67 -4.09 13.99 -11.64
C PRO A 67 -4.70 14.28 -13.01
N HIS A 68 -4.10 13.82 -14.10
CA HIS A 68 -4.62 14.00 -15.46
C HIS A 68 -5.62 12.93 -15.87
N TYR A 69 -5.76 11.84 -15.13
CA TYR A 69 -6.53 10.67 -15.55
C TYR A 69 -7.67 10.33 -14.60
N SER A 70 -8.65 9.63 -15.14
CA SER A 70 -9.67 8.91 -14.40
C SER A 70 -9.45 7.40 -14.58
N THR A 71 -9.97 6.61 -13.63
CA THR A 71 -9.97 5.15 -13.64
C THR A 71 -11.42 4.63 -13.69
N LEU A 72 -11.64 3.35 -13.95
CA LEU A 72 -13.01 2.80 -13.89
C LEU A 72 -13.56 2.82 -12.46
N LEU A 73 -12.78 2.25 -11.54
CA LEU A 73 -13.02 2.25 -10.09
C LEU A 73 -11.81 2.84 -9.37
N ARG A 74 -11.99 3.25 -8.13
CA ARG A 74 -10.90 3.71 -7.26
C ARG A 74 -11.12 3.32 -5.81
N PHE A 75 -10.09 3.34 -5.00
CA PHE A 75 -10.23 3.28 -3.54
C PHE A 75 -10.75 4.63 -3.01
N ASP A 76 -11.68 4.56 -2.04
CA ASP A 76 -12.13 5.74 -1.31
C ASP A 76 -11.01 6.20 -0.36
N PRO A 77 -10.42 7.40 -0.55
CA PRO A 77 -9.28 7.83 0.27
C PRO A 77 -9.66 8.11 1.72
N GLN A 78 -10.94 8.34 2.00
CA GLN A 78 -11.42 8.57 3.37
C GLN A 78 -11.73 7.26 4.10
N ASN A 79 -12.10 6.21 3.37
CA ASN A 79 -12.59 4.94 3.89
C ASN A 79 -11.85 3.73 3.26
N TYR A 80 -10.56 3.84 3.03
CA TYR A 80 -9.76 2.73 2.52
C TYR A 80 -9.93 1.46 3.41
N PRO A 81 -10.12 0.25 2.86
CA PRO A 81 -9.98 -0.15 1.45
C PRO A 81 -11.29 -0.17 0.63
N LYS A 82 -12.31 0.60 1.02
CA LYS A 82 -13.58 0.66 0.28
C LYS A 82 -13.36 1.08 -1.17
N ILE A 83 -13.91 0.31 -2.11
CA ILE A 83 -13.90 0.61 -3.55
C ILE A 83 -15.15 1.41 -3.90
N VAL A 84 -14.96 2.45 -4.70
CA VAL A 84 -16.01 3.34 -5.21
C VAL A 84 -15.84 3.55 -6.71
N GLY A 85 -16.94 3.96 -7.37
CA GLY A 85 -16.89 4.30 -8.80
C GLY A 85 -16.11 5.58 -9.05
N ASP A 86 -15.37 5.61 -10.15
CA ASP A 86 -14.81 6.83 -10.74
C ASP A 86 -15.54 7.13 -12.06
N VAL A 87 -15.08 6.61 -13.20
CA VAL A 87 -15.84 6.66 -14.45
C VAL A 87 -17.10 5.79 -14.38
N ALA A 88 -17.05 4.65 -13.71
CA ALA A 88 -18.25 3.87 -13.41
C ALA A 88 -19.13 4.56 -12.37
N GLU A 89 -20.43 4.61 -12.63
CA GLU A 89 -21.44 5.06 -11.66
C GLU A 89 -21.90 3.92 -10.76
N ARG A 90 -22.11 2.74 -11.34
CA ARG A 90 -22.54 1.51 -10.65
C ARG A 90 -22.06 0.28 -11.39
N TRP A 91 -22.07 -0.86 -10.69
CA TRP A 91 -21.76 -2.17 -11.26
C TRP A 91 -22.56 -3.27 -10.60
N SER A 92 -22.67 -4.40 -11.29
CA SER A 92 -23.32 -5.60 -10.79
C SER A 92 -22.65 -6.86 -11.34
N PHE A 93 -22.85 -7.98 -10.66
CA PHE A 93 -22.40 -9.29 -11.11
C PHE A 93 -23.60 -10.16 -11.48
N SER A 94 -23.42 -11.05 -12.46
CA SER A 94 -24.36 -12.15 -12.71
C SER A 94 -24.42 -13.10 -11.51
N ARG A 95 -25.47 -13.92 -11.44
CA ARG A 95 -25.70 -14.86 -10.33
C ARG A 95 -24.53 -15.86 -10.15
N ASP A 96 -23.89 -16.26 -11.24
CA ASP A 96 -22.72 -17.15 -11.23
C ASP A 96 -21.39 -16.44 -10.95
N GLY A 97 -21.40 -15.10 -10.80
CA GLY A 97 -20.20 -14.29 -10.55
C GLY A 97 -19.26 -14.16 -11.74
N LEU A 98 -19.59 -14.68 -12.92
CA LEU A 98 -18.69 -14.74 -14.08
C LEU A 98 -18.87 -13.57 -15.06
N THR A 99 -19.86 -12.72 -14.85
CA THR A 99 -20.10 -11.52 -15.66
C THR A 99 -20.20 -10.31 -14.76
N ALA A 100 -19.30 -9.34 -14.95
CA ALA A 100 -19.33 -8.05 -14.26
C ALA A 100 -19.74 -6.96 -15.25
N THR A 101 -20.84 -6.27 -14.98
CA THR A 101 -21.41 -5.19 -15.81
C THR A 101 -21.25 -3.85 -15.11
N PHE A 102 -20.61 -2.90 -15.79
CA PHE A 102 -20.37 -1.54 -15.30
C PHE A 102 -21.18 -0.55 -16.14
N THR A 103 -21.93 0.33 -15.48
CA THR A 103 -22.61 1.47 -16.13
C THR A 103 -21.75 2.71 -15.88
N LEU A 104 -21.40 3.41 -16.96
CA LEU A 104 -20.58 4.62 -16.90
C LEU A 104 -21.41 5.85 -16.58
N ARG A 105 -20.80 6.86 -15.95
CA ARG A 105 -21.36 8.19 -15.79
C ARG A 105 -21.52 8.85 -17.15
N LYS A 106 -22.58 9.64 -17.29
CA LYS A 106 -22.85 10.38 -18.52
C LYS A 106 -22.04 11.69 -18.59
N GLY A 107 -21.70 12.11 -19.80
CA GLY A 107 -21.12 13.43 -20.07
C GLY A 107 -19.65 13.59 -19.71
N ILE A 108 -18.93 12.50 -19.41
CA ILE A 108 -17.47 12.55 -19.21
C ILE A 108 -16.80 12.90 -20.54
N LYS A 109 -15.81 13.79 -20.49
CA LYS A 109 -15.02 14.20 -21.65
C LYS A 109 -13.53 14.06 -21.37
N PHE A 110 -12.77 13.72 -22.39
CA PHE A 110 -11.33 13.92 -22.39
C PHE A 110 -10.97 15.41 -22.39
N HIS A 111 -9.73 15.75 -22.06
CA HIS A 111 -9.25 17.13 -21.99
C HIS A 111 -9.30 17.88 -23.35
N ASP A 112 -9.37 17.16 -24.47
CA ASP A 112 -9.55 17.72 -25.80
C ASP A 112 -11.03 17.95 -26.18
N GLY A 113 -11.95 17.66 -25.24
CA GLY A 113 -13.39 17.84 -25.41
C GLY A 113 -14.12 16.64 -26.02
N THR A 114 -13.40 15.61 -26.50
CA THR A 114 -14.01 14.39 -27.03
C THR A 114 -14.72 13.59 -25.95
N PRO A 115 -15.88 12.95 -26.22
CA PRO A 115 -16.58 12.13 -25.24
C PRO A 115 -15.75 10.90 -24.83
N LEU A 116 -15.78 10.56 -23.52
CA LEU A 116 -15.29 9.29 -23.00
C LEU A 116 -16.46 8.30 -22.97
N THR A 117 -16.29 7.14 -23.59
CA THR A 117 -17.31 6.10 -23.73
C THR A 117 -16.83 4.74 -23.26
N ALA A 118 -17.73 3.75 -23.25
CA ALA A 118 -17.40 2.36 -22.94
C ALA A 118 -16.33 1.77 -23.89
N ARG A 119 -16.22 2.27 -25.12
CA ARG A 119 -15.18 1.87 -26.06
C ARG A 119 -13.79 2.26 -25.59
N ASP A 120 -13.65 3.42 -24.92
CA ASP A 120 -12.38 3.88 -24.35
C ASP A 120 -11.97 3.03 -23.14
N VAL A 121 -12.94 2.71 -22.28
CA VAL A 121 -12.73 1.80 -21.15
C VAL A 121 -12.30 0.41 -21.64
N LYS A 122 -13.03 -0.15 -22.61
CA LYS A 122 -12.68 -1.45 -23.21
C LYS A 122 -11.27 -1.41 -23.80
N ALA A 123 -10.95 -0.43 -24.63
CA ALA A 123 -9.63 -0.32 -25.28
C ALA A 123 -8.49 -0.20 -24.25
N SER A 124 -8.72 0.52 -23.14
CA SER A 124 -7.75 0.67 -22.05
C SER A 124 -7.49 -0.66 -21.36
N TYR A 125 -8.54 -1.40 -21.00
CA TYR A 125 -8.39 -2.70 -20.36
C TYR A 125 -7.93 -3.79 -21.35
N ASP A 126 -8.28 -3.72 -22.64
CA ASP A 126 -7.70 -4.60 -23.67
C ASP A 126 -6.18 -4.42 -23.73
N LYS A 127 -5.68 -3.17 -23.70
CA LYS A 127 -4.23 -2.88 -23.68
C LYS A 127 -3.56 -3.41 -22.41
N ILE A 128 -4.24 -3.37 -21.24
CA ILE A 128 -3.70 -3.90 -19.98
C ILE A 128 -3.66 -5.43 -20.02
N ILE A 129 -4.75 -6.08 -20.46
CA ILE A 129 -5.00 -7.52 -20.29
C ILE A 129 -4.50 -8.33 -21.50
N PHE A 130 -4.72 -7.80 -22.69
CA PHE A 130 -4.38 -8.40 -23.97
C PHE A 130 -3.46 -7.47 -24.79
N PRO A 131 -2.31 -7.04 -24.22
CA PRO A 131 -1.45 -6.08 -24.90
C PRO A 131 -1.01 -6.60 -26.27
N PRO A 132 -0.98 -5.73 -27.31
CA PRO A 132 -0.38 -6.08 -28.58
C PRO A 132 1.09 -6.51 -28.44
N GLU A 133 1.61 -7.22 -29.42
CA GLU A 133 3.01 -7.61 -29.43
C GLU A 133 3.95 -6.40 -29.27
N GLY A 134 4.97 -6.54 -28.43
CA GLY A 134 5.92 -5.46 -28.11
C GLY A 134 5.37 -4.33 -27.21
N VAL A 135 4.12 -4.40 -26.78
CA VAL A 135 3.52 -3.45 -25.81
C VAL A 135 3.60 -4.01 -24.41
N ALA A 136 4.32 -3.33 -23.52
CA ALA A 136 4.46 -3.76 -22.13
C ALA A 136 3.19 -3.47 -21.32
N SER A 137 2.77 -4.44 -20.51
CA SER A 137 1.74 -4.26 -19.47
C SER A 137 2.22 -4.87 -18.15
N ALA A 138 2.40 -4.02 -17.16
CA ALA A 138 2.84 -4.44 -15.83
C ALA A 138 1.75 -5.19 -15.04
N ARG A 139 0.49 -5.08 -15.45
CA ARG A 139 -0.68 -5.63 -14.73
C ARG A 139 -1.43 -6.74 -15.45
N LYS A 140 -0.92 -7.22 -16.60
CA LYS A 140 -1.52 -8.32 -17.35
C LYS A 140 -1.83 -9.54 -16.48
N ALA A 141 -0.87 -9.96 -15.65
CA ALA A 141 -1.02 -11.12 -14.78
C ALA A 141 -2.13 -10.95 -13.72
N SER A 142 -2.34 -9.74 -13.22
CA SER A 142 -3.39 -9.43 -12.23
C SER A 142 -4.81 -9.59 -12.78
N PHE A 143 -4.97 -9.72 -14.09
CA PHE A 143 -6.26 -9.91 -14.77
C PHE A 143 -6.35 -11.26 -15.49
N ALA A 144 -5.58 -12.27 -15.11
CA ALA A 144 -5.58 -13.59 -15.75
C ALA A 144 -6.98 -14.28 -15.75
N MET A 145 -7.85 -13.89 -14.78
CA MET A 145 -9.22 -14.35 -14.70
C MET A 145 -10.13 -13.79 -15.80
N VAL A 146 -9.77 -12.70 -16.48
CA VAL A 146 -10.61 -12.10 -17.53
C VAL A 146 -10.49 -12.90 -18.83
N ASP A 147 -11.64 -13.26 -19.41
CA ASP A 147 -11.74 -13.92 -20.71
C ASP A 147 -11.85 -12.88 -21.84
N LYS A 148 -12.83 -11.97 -21.72
CA LYS A 148 -13.05 -10.90 -22.71
C LYS A 148 -13.72 -9.68 -22.11
N ILE A 149 -13.65 -8.57 -22.84
CA ILE A 149 -14.30 -7.30 -22.48
C ILE A 149 -15.21 -6.89 -23.65
N GLU A 150 -16.42 -6.46 -23.33
CA GLU A 150 -17.45 -6.04 -24.29
C GLU A 150 -17.89 -4.60 -23.97
N ALA A 151 -18.22 -3.83 -25.00
CA ALA A 151 -18.84 -2.52 -24.90
C ALA A 151 -20.07 -2.52 -25.82
N PRO A 152 -21.23 -3.04 -25.33
CA PRO A 152 -22.43 -3.21 -26.17
C PRO A 152 -23.04 -1.86 -26.58
N ASP A 153 -22.82 -0.82 -25.80
CA ASP A 153 -23.21 0.56 -26.08
C ASP A 153 -22.19 1.55 -25.51
N ASP A 154 -22.43 2.86 -25.65
CA ASP A 154 -21.49 3.89 -25.22
C ASP A 154 -21.35 4.04 -23.69
N ALA A 155 -22.26 3.46 -22.91
CA ALA A 155 -22.33 3.61 -21.45
C ALA A 155 -22.14 2.30 -20.67
N THR A 156 -22.02 1.16 -21.34
CA THR A 156 -21.99 -0.17 -20.70
C THR A 156 -20.69 -0.90 -21.03
N VAL A 157 -19.96 -1.33 -20.00
CA VAL A 157 -18.78 -2.20 -20.13
C VAL A 157 -19.05 -3.52 -19.43
N VAL A 158 -18.76 -4.63 -20.09
CA VAL A 158 -18.98 -5.98 -19.56
C VAL A 158 -17.67 -6.75 -19.57
N PHE A 159 -17.25 -7.23 -18.39
CA PHE A 159 -16.14 -8.18 -18.25
C PHE A 159 -16.68 -9.59 -18.12
N ARG A 160 -16.20 -10.51 -18.96
CA ARG A 160 -16.43 -11.95 -18.83
C ARG A 160 -15.24 -12.59 -18.14
N LEU A 161 -15.49 -13.34 -17.07
CA LEU A 161 -14.47 -13.99 -16.28
C LEU A 161 -14.47 -15.51 -16.56
N LYS A 162 -13.28 -16.09 -16.62
CA LYS A 162 -13.05 -17.55 -16.71
C LYS A 162 -13.41 -18.27 -15.41
N HIS A 163 -13.23 -17.57 -14.30
CA HIS A 163 -13.55 -18.04 -12.95
C HIS A 163 -13.77 -16.85 -12.01
N ILE A 164 -14.43 -17.06 -10.90
CA ILE A 164 -14.59 -16.07 -9.83
C ILE A 164 -13.21 -15.70 -9.29
N ALA A 165 -13.00 -14.39 -9.04
CA ALA A 165 -11.75 -13.87 -8.46
C ALA A 165 -12.06 -12.78 -7.43
N ALA A 166 -11.64 -13.02 -6.18
CA ALA A 166 -11.84 -12.09 -5.07
C ALA A 166 -11.12 -10.75 -5.28
N SER A 167 -9.96 -10.78 -5.93
CA SER A 167 -9.14 -9.60 -6.24
C SER A 167 -9.64 -8.76 -7.43
N PHE A 168 -10.68 -9.19 -8.15
CA PHE A 168 -11.08 -8.56 -9.41
C PHE A 168 -11.41 -7.07 -9.27
N LEU A 169 -12.28 -6.69 -8.31
CA LEU A 169 -12.64 -5.29 -8.10
C LEU A 169 -11.44 -4.46 -7.59
N ALA A 170 -10.63 -5.03 -6.71
CA ALA A 170 -9.43 -4.39 -6.20
C ALA A 170 -8.41 -4.13 -7.32
N ASN A 171 -8.23 -5.10 -8.23
CA ASN A 171 -7.40 -4.92 -9.42
C ASN A 171 -7.94 -3.83 -10.34
N LEU A 172 -9.27 -3.73 -10.55
CA LEU A 172 -9.88 -2.65 -11.32
C LEU A 172 -9.69 -1.27 -10.68
N ALA A 173 -9.60 -1.19 -9.35
CA ALA A 173 -9.35 0.05 -8.61
C ALA A 173 -7.86 0.45 -8.56
N SER A 174 -6.99 -0.25 -9.26
CA SER A 174 -5.57 0.08 -9.35
C SER A 174 -5.36 1.50 -9.89
N PRO A 175 -4.55 2.34 -9.22
CA PRO A 175 -4.38 3.74 -9.59
C PRO A 175 -3.63 3.96 -10.90
N TRP A 176 -3.08 2.92 -11.51
CA TRP A 176 -2.44 2.97 -12.83
C TRP A 176 -3.38 2.61 -14.00
N ASN A 177 -4.59 2.14 -13.71
CA ASN A 177 -5.54 1.72 -14.76
C ASN A 177 -6.24 2.95 -15.37
N PHE A 178 -5.45 3.85 -15.88
CA PHE A 178 -5.92 5.06 -16.56
C PHE A 178 -6.81 4.73 -17.74
N ILE A 179 -7.91 5.47 -17.91
CA ILE A 179 -8.74 5.34 -19.11
C ILE A 179 -8.14 6.21 -20.21
N TYR A 180 -7.77 5.57 -21.30
CA TYR A 180 -7.16 6.14 -22.48
C TYR A 180 -8.16 6.24 -23.64
N SER A 181 -7.96 7.16 -24.56
CA SER A 181 -8.75 7.27 -25.77
C SER A 181 -8.53 6.06 -26.70
N ALA A 182 -9.61 5.36 -27.04
CA ALA A 182 -9.60 4.23 -27.97
C ALA A 182 -9.06 4.63 -29.35
N GLU A 183 -9.37 5.85 -29.80
CA GLU A 183 -8.88 6.37 -31.09
C GLU A 183 -7.36 6.54 -31.09
N ARG A 184 -6.79 7.07 -29.97
CA ARG A 184 -5.33 7.23 -29.83
C ARG A 184 -4.64 5.89 -29.77
N LEU A 185 -5.17 4.96 -28.96
CA LEU A 185 -4.62 3.59 -28.84
C LEU A 185 -4.68 2.82 -30.15
N LYS A 186 -5.73 3.00 -30.96
CA LYS A 186 -5.87 2.37 -32.28
C LYS A 186 -4.82 2.89 -33.26
N LYS A 187 -4.46 4.18 -33.21
CA LYS A 187 -3.43 4.78 -34.06
C LYS A 187 -2.03 4.38 -33.64
N ASP A 188 -1.76 4.43 -32.33
CA ASP A 188 -0.47 4.05 -31.75
C ASP A 188 -0.70 3.54 -30.29
N PRO A 189 -0.57 2.24 -30.01
CA PRO A 189 -0.75 1.69 -28.67
C PRO A 189 0.30 2.15 -27.67
N ARG A 190 1.40 2.76 -28.11
CA ARG A 190 2.48 3.32 -27.31
C ARG A 190 2.41 4.85 -27.16
N TRP A 191 1.40 5.50 -27.73
CA TRP A 191 1.26 6.96 -27.76
C TRP A 191 1.37 7.59 -26.37
N TYR A 192 0.78 6.96 -25.35
CA TYR A 192 0.77 7.41 -23.95
C TYR A 192 2.13 7.28 -23.24
N GLU A 193 3.12 6.63 -23.82
CA GLU A 193 4.48 6.62 -23.26
C GLU A 193 5.11 8.02 -23.24
N LYS A 194 4.68 8.93 -24.12
CA LYS A 194 5.24 10.28 -24.29
C LYS A 194 4.20 11.40 -24.31
N ASN A 195 2.92 11.09 -24.29
CA ASN A 195 1.83 12.05 -24.43
C ASN A 195 0.80 11.92 -23.32
N ILE A 196 0.12 13.02 -23.02
CA ILE A 196 -0.94 13.07 -22.00
C ILE A 196 -2.25 13.51 -22.67
N LEU A 197 -3.27 12.66 -22.53
CA LEU A 197 -4.66 12.98 -22.84
C LEU A 197 -5.54 12.16 -21.89
N GLY A 198 -6.09 12.77 -20.87
CA GLY A 198 -6.94 12.13 -19.87
C GLY A 198 -8.27 12.81 -19.71
N SER A 199 -9.04 12.38 -18.71
CA SER A 199 -10.34 12.90 -18.31
C SER A 199 -10.35 13.32 -16.84
N GLY A 200 -9.16 13.42 -16.23
CA GLY A 200 -8.97 13.72 -14.82
C GLY A 200 -9.21 15.17 -14.43
N PRO A 201 -9.07 15.48 -13.13
CA PRO A 201 -9.34 16.81 -12.59
C PRO A 201 -8.38 17.90 -13.07
N PHE A 202 -7.21 17.56 -13.63
CA PHE A 202 -6.25 18.54 -14.12
C PHE A 202 -5.82 18.26 -15.56
N ILE A 203 -5.85 19.29 -16.40
CA ILE A 203 -5.31 19.28 -17.76
C ILE A 203 -3.79 19.42 -17.67
N PHE A 204 -3.05 18.67 -18.50
CA PHE A 204 -1.60 18.76 -18.58
C PHE A 204 -1.16 20.19 -18.94
N GLY A 205 -0.22 20.73 -18.18
CA GLY A 205 0.41 22.02 -18.40
C GLY A 205 1.74 21.86 -19.13
N GLU A 206 2.78 21.47 -18.40
CA GLU A 206 4.12 21.31 -18.96
C GLU A 206 4.92 20.25 -18.20
N HIS A 207 5.92 19.67 -18.85
CA HIS A 207 6.95 18.84 -18.26
C HIS A 207 8.32 19.38 -18.66
N VAL A 208 9.06 19.91 -17.69
CA VAL A 208 10.46 20.29 -17.83
C VAL A 208 11.32 19.19 -17.23
N ALA A 209 12.00 18.43 -18.09
CA ALA A 209 12.77 17.26 -17.70
C ALA A 209 13.78 17.58 -16.60
N GLY A 210 13.79 16.79 -15.53
CA GLY A 210 14.67 16.99 -14.37
C GLY A 210 14.26 18.14 -13.44
N SER A 211 13.27 18.96 -13.78
CA SER A 211 12.82 20.11 -13.01
C SER A 211 11.44 19.87 -12.41
N HIS A 212 10.39 19.89 -13.24
CA HIS A 212 9.03 19.80 -12.74
C HIS A 212 8.03 19.28 -13.78
N TRP A 213 6.84 18.96 -13.27
CA TRP A 213 5.63 18.60 -13.99
C TRP A 213 4.47 19.46 -13.48
N SER A 214 3.57 19.94 -14.35
CA SER A 214 2.45 20.77 -13.91
C SER A 214 1.13 20.39 -14.57
N GLY A 215 0.04 20.76 -13.88
CA GLY A 215 -1.32 20.63 -14.36
C GLY A 215 -2.18 21.81 -13.95
N LYS A 216 -3.14 22.18 -14.80
CA LYS A 216 -4.12 23.24 -14.56
C LYS A 216 -5.50 22.64 -14.33
N ARG A 217 -6.35 23.29 -13.53
CA ARG A 217 -7.74 22.90 -13.30
C ARG A 217 -8.44 22.54 -14.60
N ASN A 218 -9.14 21.40 -14.62
CA ASN A 218 -10.07 21.04 -15.69
C ASN A 218 -11.44 21.67 -15.41
N PRO A 219 -11.87 22.72 -16.15
CA PRO A 219 -13.16 23.36 -15.90
C PRO A 219 -14.35 22.48 -16.31
N SER A 220 -14.09 21.46 -17.15
CA SER A 220 -15.10 20.51 -17.62
C SER A 220 -15.05 19.17 -16.88
N TYR A 221 -14.43 19.14 -15.69
CA TYR A 221 -14.35 17.90 -14.91
C TYR A 221 -15.75 17.42 -14.49
N PHE A 222 -16.03 16.15 -14.68
CA PHE A 222 -17.37 15.58 -14.51
C PHE A 222 -17.90 15.56 -13.06
N MET A 223 -17.05 15.77 -12.06
CA MET A 223 -17.47 15.90 -10.66
C MET A 223 -17.69 17.38 -10.31
N ALA A 224 -18.94 17.75 -10.09
CA ALA A 224 -19.31 19.14 -9.78
C ALA A 224 -18.53 19.69 -8.56
N GLY A 225 -18.02 20.92 -8.68
CA GLY A 225 -17.25 21.62 -7.65
C GLY A 225 -15.83 21.09 -7.45
N ARG A 226 -15.33 20.25 -8.31
CA ARG A 226 -13.97 19.68 -8.29
C ARG A 226 -13.21 20.01 -9.58
N PRO A 227 -11.86 20.02 -9.52
CA PRO A 227 -11.02 20.06 -8.31
C PRO A 227 -11.11 21.44 -7.62
N TYR A 228 -10.69 21.52 -6.36
CA TYR A 228 -10.64 22.80 -5.64
C TYR A 228 -9.45 23.68 -6.06
N LEU A 229 -8.28 23.07 -6.29
CA LEU A 229 -7.06 23.77 -6.70
C LEU A 229 -7.18 24.36 -8.11
N ASP A 230 -6.50 25.46 -8.36
CA ASP A 230 -6.35 26.03 -9.72
C ASP A 230 -5.32 25.25 -10.55
N GLY A 231 -4.38 24.57 -9.87
CA GLY A 231 -3.35 23.75 -10.49
C GLY A 231 -2.46 23.06 -9.47
N PHE A 232 -1.51 22.31 -10.00
CA PHE A 232 -0.45 21.70 -9.22
C PHE A 232 0.89 21.75 -9.95
N ARG A 233 1.98 21.67 -9.16
CA ARG A 233 3.35 21.54 -9.64
C ARG A 233 4.07 20.48 -8.84
N ALA A 234 4.49 19.40 -9.50
CA ALA A 234 5.34 18.36 -8.96
C ALA A 234 6.81 18.70 -9.27
N VAL A 235 7.61 18.97 -8.25
CA VAL A 235 9.03 19.33 -8.38
C VAL A 235 9.89 18.08 -8.17
N PHE A 236 10.79 17.78 -9.10
CA PHE A 236 11.65 16.60 -9.01
C PHE A 236 12.89 16.90 -8.16
N ILE A 237 12.97 16.27 -6.98
CA ILE A 237 14.10 16.40 -6.04
C ILE A 237 14.51 14.99 -5.59
N ARG A 238 15.56 14.42 -6.20
CA ARG A 238 15.97 13.02 -6.00
C ARG A 238 16.41 12.70 -4.58
N ASP A 239 17.29 13.56 -4.02
CA ASP A 239 17.93 13.29 -2.75
C ASP A 239 17.04 13.67 -1.56
N THR A 240 17.10 12.87 -0.49
CA THR A 240 16.25 13.06 0.68
C THR A 240 16.53 14.37 1.41
N ALA A 241 17.80 14.74 1.60
CA ALA A 241 18.14 15.97 2.34
C ALA A 241 17.63 17.25 1.64
N PRO A 242 17.79 17.46 0.32
CA PRO A 242 17.15 18.56 -0.41
C PRO A 242 15.61 18.52 -0.35
N ARG A 243 14.96 17.34 -0.39
CA ARG A 243 13.50 17.24 -0.20
C ARG A 243 13.06 17.72 1.18
N VAL A 244 13.76 17.31 2.22
CA VAL A 244 13.53 17.79 3.59
C VAL A 244 13.66 19.31 3.67
N ALA A 245 14.73 19.87 3.09
CA ALA A 245 14.96 21.30 3.06
C ALA A 245 13.86 22.06 2.31
N ALA A 246 13.36 21.52 1.18
CA ALA A 246 12.28 22.12 0.41
C ALA A 246 10.94 22.16 1.18
N VAL A 247 10.62 21.10 1.96
CA VAL A 247 9.43 21.09 2.84
C VAL A 247 9.63 22.09 3.99
N ARG A 248 10.80 22.13 4.62
CA ARG A 248 11.11 23.05 5.73
C ARG A 248 11.03 24.53 5.34
N SER A 249 11.47 24.87 4.14
CA SER A 249 11.41 26.24 3.62
C SER A 249 10.02 26.64 3.12
N GLY A 250 9.10 25.68 2.97
CA GLY A 250 7.79 25.93 2.33
C GLY A 250 7.85 26.04 0.80
N GLN A 251 9.01 25.76 0.18
CA GLN A 251 9.14 25.68 -1.28
C GLN A 251 8.20 24.63 -1.87
N VAL A 252 8.03 23.51 -1.16
CA VAL A 252 7.00 22.50 -1.43
C VAL A 252 6.14 22.29 -0.18
N LEU A 253 4.86 22.01 -0.38
CA LEU A 253 3.91 21.85 0.73
C LEU A 253 3.84 20.41 1.23
N ALA A 254 4.26 19.45 0.43
CA ALA A 254 4.23 18.01 0.74
C ALA A 254 5.24 17.21 -0.07
N GLU A 255 5.51 16.00 0.40
CA GLU A 255 6.07 14.88 -0.35
C GLU A 255 5.21 13.65 -0.01
N PHE A 256 4.48 13.13 -1.00
CA PHE A 256 3.40 12.16 -0.74
C PHE A 256 3.87 10.71 -0.54
N ARG A 257 5.12 10.38 -0.77
CA ARG A 257 5.64 9.04 -0.50
C ARG A 257 5.89 8.81 0.98
N GLY A 258 6.67 9.69 1.62
CA GLY A 258 6.98 9.65 3.04
C GLY A 258 8.45 9.85 3.36
N PHE A 259 8.72 10.14 4.62
CA PHE A 259 10.05 10.37 5.18
C PHE A 259 10.35 9.37 6.31
N ASN A 260 11.62 9.30 6.71
CA ASN A 260 12.02 8.58 7.91
C ASN A 260 11.77 9.43 9.18
N PRO A 261 11.88 8.85 10.40
CA PRO A 261 11.64 9.58 11.64
C PRO A 261 12.53 10.82 11.82
N ALA A 262 13.81 10.73 11.47
CA ALA A 262 14.74 11.86 11.61
C ALA A 262 14.33 13.06 10.73
N ALA A 263 13.95 12.80 9.49
CA ALA A 263 13.44 13.83 8.58
C ALA A 263 12.12 14.43 9.08
N ARG A 264 11.20 13.61 9.60
CA ARG A 264 9.97 14.09 10.27
C ARG A 264 10.30 15.06 11.39
N ASP A 265 11.19 14.68 12.30
CA ASP A 265 11.53 15.48 13.50
C ASP A 265 12.19 16.80 13.11
N ASP A 266 13.05 16.79 12.09
CA ASP A 266 13.67 18.00 11.54
C ASP A 266 12.63 18.96 10.92
N ILE A 267 11.68 18.43 10.13
CA ILE A 267 10.60 19.22 9.54
C ILE A 267 9.69 19.81 10.62
N VAL A 268 9.32 19.01 11.61
CA VAL A 268 8.45 19.45 12.72
C VAL A 268 9.14 20.53 13.55
N LYS A 269 10.41 20.35 13.88
CA LYS A 269 11.22 21.36 14.58
C LYS A 269 11.27 22.69 13.85
N ALA A 270 11.35 22.66 12.51
CA ALA A 270 11.45 23.87 11.72
C ALA A 270 10.09 24.58 11.52
N LEU A 271 9.03 23.83 11.30
CA LEU A 271 7.72 24.39 10.94
C LEU A 271 6.79 24.60 12.14
N GLY A 272 6.99 23.87 13.26
CA GLY A 272 6.12 23.95 14.44
C GLY A 272 4.66 23.68 14.09
N ASN A 273 3.76 24.59 14.44
CA ASN A 273 2.32 24.49 14.17
C ASN A 273 1.93 24.63 12.67
N LYS A 274 2.88 25.01 11.82
CA LYS A 274 2.68 25.04 10.37
C LYS A 274 2.87 23.67 9.70
N ALA A 275 3.27 22.65 10.48
CA ALA A 275 3.33 21.26 10.01
C ALA A 275 2.13 20.46 10.50
N THR A 276 1.65 19.58 9.63
CA THR A 276 0.75 18.47 9.98
C THR A 276 1.50 17.18 9.72
N ILE A 277 1.42 16.24 10.66
CA ILE A 277 2.01 14.90 10.48
C ILE A 277 0.89 13.91 10.33
N GLN A 278 0.95 13.13 9.27
CA GLN A 278 0.09 11.96 9.10
C GLN A 278 0.96 10.70 9.07
N GLU A 279 0.53 9.67 9.78
CA GLU A 279 1.23 8.39 9.87
C GLU A 279 0.25 7.24 9.65
N SER A 280 0.72 6.17 9.02
CA SER A 280 -0.03 4.91 8.86
C SER A 280 0.92 3.72 8.76
N PRO A 281 0.46 2.48 9.07
CA PRO A 281 1.18 1.29 8.63
C PRO A 281 1.28 1.31 7.10
N TRP A 282 2.49 1.10 6.56
CA TRP A 282 2.73 1.06 5.11
C TRP A 282 2.48 -0.35 4.56
N ALA A 283 1.98 -0.45 3.34
CA ALA A 283 1.80 -1.72 2.64
C ALA A 283 3.15 -2.28 2.12
N CYS A 284 4.17 -2.20 2.95
CA CYS A 284 5.52 -2.69 2.72
C CYS A 284 6.07 -3.37 3.97
N ASN A 285 6.82 -4.44 3.80
CA ASN A 285 7.55 -5.10 4.89
C ASN A 285 8.94 -5.55 4.45
N ILE A 286 9.78 -5.88 5.41
CA ILE A 286 11.02 -6.64 5.20
C ILE A 286 10.70 -8.11 5.37
N LEU A 287 11.12 -8.92 4.39
CA LEU A 287 11.11 -10.37 4.44
C LEU A 287 12.52 -10.92 4.59
N VAL A 288 12.65 -11.98 5.36
CA VAL A 288 13.84 -12.82 5.38
C VAL A 288 13.59 -13.98 4.44
N ALA A 289 14.29 -14.02 3.33
CA ALA A 289 14.26 -15.10 2.36
C ALA A 289 15.39 -16.10 2.67
N LEU A 290 15.05 -17.38 2.80
CA LEU A 290 16.01 -18.47 2.97
C LEU A 290 16.02 -19.32 1.70
N ASN A 291 17.19 -19.75 1.22
CA ASN A 291 17.26 -20.62 0.05
C ASN A 291 16.91 -22.05 0.44
N ASN A 292 15.67 -22.46 0.23
CA ASN A 292 15.17 -23.78 0.65
C ASN A 292 15.74 -24.95 -0.16
N GLU A 293 16.49 -24.71 -1.24
CA GLU A 293 17.18 -25.74 -2.01
C GLU A 293 18.58 -26.03 -1.45
N LYS A 294 19.15 -25.12 -0.64
CA LYS A 294 20.50 -25.26 -0.09
C LYS A 294 20.52 -25.87 1.32
N LYS A 295 21.49 -26.74 1.60
CA LYS A 295 21.80 -27.18 2.97
C LYS A 295 22.49 -26.03 3.73
N PRO A 296 22.17 -25.85 5.03
CA PRO A 296 21.20 -26.60 5.82
C PRO A 296 19.79 -26.00 5.78
N PHE A 297 19.51 -24.95 4.97
CA PHE A 297 18.22 -24.24 4.93
C PHE A 297 17.08 -25.06 4.32
N ASN A 298 17.38 -26.17 3.65
CA ASN A 298 16.39 -27.16 3.21
C ASN A 298 15.75 -27.94 4.38
N ASP A 299 16.36 -27.91 5.57
CA ASP A 299 15.80 -28.50 6.79
C ASP A 299 14.87 -27.49 7.49
N VAL A 300 13.62 -27.89 7.72
CA VAL A 300 12.62 -27.06 8.39
C VAL A 300 13.03 -26.65 9.81
N ARG A 301 13.79 -27.48 10.51
CA ARG A 301 14.28 -27.19 11.87
C ARG A 301 15.23 -25.99 11.87
N VAL A 302 16.10 -25.92 10.88
CA VAL A 302 17.03 -24.79 10.71
C VAL A 302 16.26 -23.49 10.40
N ARG A 303 15.31 -23.53 9.47
CA ARG A 303 14.50 -22.36 9.14
C ARG A 303 13.70 -21.85 10.34
N ARG A 304 13.07 -22.78 11.08
CA ARG A 304 12.35 -22.45 12.32
C ARG A 304 13.29 -21.85 13.38
N ALA A 305 14.50 -22.38 13.53
CA ALA A 305 15.49 -21.83 14.45
C ALA A 305 15.86 -20.39 14.11
N LEU A 306 16.09 -20.09 12.83
CA LEU A 306 16.37 -18.72 12.37
C LEU A 306 15.21 -17.76 12.63
N ASN A 307 13.97 -18.20 12.44
CA ASN A 307 12.78 -17.40 12.73
C ASN A 307 12.59 -17.17 14.24
N LEU A 308 12.77 -18.18 15.06
CA LEU A 308 12.63 -18.13 16.53
C LEU A 308 13.70 -17.23 17.19
N ALA A 309 14.87 -17.08 16.58
CA ALA A 309 15.96 -16.27 17.12
C ALA A 309 15.66 -14.77 17.15
N ILE A 310 14.73 -14.30 16.29
CA ILE A 310 14.49 -12.88 16.03
C ILE A 310 13.53 -12.27 17.07
N ASP A 311 14.04 -11.32 17.86
CA ASP A 311 13.20 -10.50 18.73
C ASP A 311 12.59 -9.34 17.93
N ARG A 312 11.36 -9.55 17.44
CA ARG A 312 10.63 -8.53 16.67
C ARG A 312 10.18 -7.34 17.51
N ASN A 313 10.05 -7.50 18.82
CA ASN A 313 9.71 -6.38 19.71
C ASN A 313 10.92 -5.48 19.92
N GLU A 314 12.12 -6.05 20.12
CA GLU A 314 13.39 -5.32 20.12
C GLU A 314 13.62 -4.62 18.77
N ALA A 315 13.42 -5.36 17.66
CA ALA A 315 13.50 -4.79 16.31
C ALA A 315 12.57 -3.56 16.14
N SER A 316 11.32 -3.68 16.54
CA SER A 316 10.35 -2.59 16.45
C SER A 316 10.80 -1.35 17.23
N LYS A 317 11.28 -1.52 18.47
CA LYS A 317 11.77 -0.42 19.31
C LYS A 317 13.01 0.25 18.74
N ALA A 318 14.02 -0.54 18.33
CA ALA A 318 15.29 -0.01 17.87
C ALA A 318 15.20 0.58 16.46
N LEU A 319 14.62 -0.18 15.51
CA LEU A 319 14.62 0.20 14.10
C LEU A 319 13.62 1.32 13.78
N SER A 320 12.53 1.46 14.55
CA SER A 320 11.58 2.57 14.36
C SER A 320 12.13 3.94 14.75
N GLN A 321 13.26 4.00 15.43
CA GLN A 321 13.93 5.28 15.74
C GLN A 321 14.79 5.78 14.59
N ILE A 322 15.34 4.87 13.79
CA ILE A 322 16.34 5.19 12.76
C ILE A 322 15.86 4.87 11.33
N SER A 323 14.72 4.21 11.19
CA SER A 323 14.18 3.73 9.91
C SER A 323 12.65 3.75 9.91
N VAL A 324 12.06 3.48 8.76
CA VAL A 324 10.61 3.33 8.59
C VAL A 324 10.04 2.01 9.12
N MET A 325 10.86 1.10 9.64
CA MET A 325 10.43 -0.20 10.14
C MET A 325 9.86 -0.10 11.55
N LYS A 326 8.60 -0.49 11.76
CA LYS A 326 7.94 -0.30 13.05
C LYS A 326 7.03 -1.44 13.49
N TYR A 327 6.18 -1.95 12.62
CA TYR A 327 5.07 -2.78 13.06
C TYR A 327 5.42 -4.26 13.00
N VAL A 328 5.16 -4.99 14.11
CA VAL A 328 5.18 -6.45 14.12
C VAL A 328 3.92 -6.96 13.44
N GLY A 329 4.07 -7.83 12.45
CA GLY A 329 2.95 -8.40 11.70
C GLY A 329 3.33 -9.70 11.01
N GLY A 330 2.33 -10.48 10.63
CA GLY A 330 2.47 -11.68 9.82
C GLY A 330 2.57 -11.37 8.33
N VAL A 331 1.97 -12.24 7.51
CA VAL A 331 1.96 -12.09 6.04
C VAL A 331 1.19 -10.85 5.61
N PHE A 332 0.13 -10.47 6.33
CA PHE A 332 -0.72 -9.35 5.97
C PHE A 332 -0.44 -8.11 6.82
N ARG A 333 -0.61 -6.94 6.22
CA ARG A 333 -0.31 -5.64 6.83
C ARG A 333 -1.10 -5.45 8.14
N PRO A 334 -0.42 -5.11 9.26
CA PRO A 334 -1.09 -4.78 10.52
C PRO A 334 -2.14 -3.68 10.34
N GLY A 335 -3.35 -3.93 10.85
CA GLY A 335 -4.49 -3.03 10.73
C GLY A 335 -5.30 -3.18 9.44
N SER A 336 -4.94 -4.08 8.52
CA SER A 336 -5.83 -4.50 7.43
C SER A 336 -6.86 -5.51 7.95
N GLU A 337 -7.97 -5.67 7.23
CA GLU A 337 -8.99 -6.69 7.52
C GLU A 337 -8.47 -8.13 7.40
N PHE A 338 -7.37 -8.33 6.66
CA PHE A 338 -6.71 -9.62 6.48
C PHE A 338 -5.66 -9.93 7.55
N ALA A 339 -5.29 -8.95 8.39
CA ALA A 339 -4.24 -9.15 9.40
C ALA A 339 -4.66 -10.14 10.49
N THR A 340 -3.70 -10.97 10.92
CA THR A 340 -3.87 -11.77 12.14
C THR A 340 -3.83 -10.85 13.35
N ALA A 341 -4.81 -10.98 14.24
CA ALA A 341 -4.87 -10.18 15.46
C ALA A 341 -3.59 -10.35 16.29
N PRO A 342 -3.07 -9.31 16.95
CA PRO A 342 -1.81 -9.39 17.68
C PRO A 342 -1.75 -10.52 18.71
N ALA A 343 -2.85 -10.79 19.41
CA ALA A 343 -2.92 -11.87 20.39
C ALA A 343 -2.80 -13.26 19.76
N GLU A 344 -3.31 -13.46 18.56
CA GLU A 344 -3.16 -14.72 17.81
C GLU A 344 -1.78 -14.83 17.15
N LEU A 345 -1.26 -13.71 16.64
CA LEU A 345 0.07 -13.67 16.04
C LEU A 345 1.15 -14.12 17.05
N THR A 346 1.05 -13.71 18.32
CA THR A 346 2.02 -14.10 19.37
C THR A 346 2.03 -15.59 19.68
N LYS A 347 1.02 -16.35 19.24
CA LYS A 347 1.00 -17.82 19.36
C LYS A 347 1.79 -18.52 18.25
N LEU A 348 2.13 -17.82 17.19
CA LEU A 348 2.92 -18.37 16.08
C LEU A 348 4.41 -18.40 16.45
N ALA A 349 5.10 -19.47 16.05
CA ALA A 349 6.53 -19.61 16.25
C ALA A 349 7.29 -18.42 15.59
N GLY A 350 8.20 -17.81 16.33
CA GLY A 350 8.95 -16.61 15.92
C GLY A 350 8.26 -15.29 16.26
N PHE A 351 7.01 -15.28 16.77
CA PHE A 351 6.27 -14.06 17.14
C PHE A 351 5.94 -14.01 18.64
N GLY A 352 6.37 -14.99 19.42
CA GLY A 352 6.20 -15.03 20.87
C GLY A 352 6.94 -13.86 21.56
N LYS A 353 6.47 -13.50 22.78
CA LYS A 353 7.07 -12.42 23.57
C LYS A 353 8.29 -12.86 24.38
N ASP A 354 8.38 -14.16 24.73
CA ASP A 354 9.50 -14.72 25.47
C ASP A 354 10.61 -15.14 24.49
N ILE A 355 11.53 -14.21 24.29
CA ILE A 355 12.65 -14.43 23.36
C ILE A 355 13.68 -15.41 23.90
N ASP A 356 13.87 -15.51 25.21
CA ASP A 356 14.86 -16.41 25.80
C ASP A 356 14.44 -17.87 25.63
N THR A 357 13.17 -18.18 25.89
CA THR A 357 12.57 -19.48 25.57
C THR A 357 12.64 -19.77 24.07
N SER A 358 12.34 -18.81 23.22
CA SER A 358 12.40 -18.95 21.75
C SER A 358 13.83 -19.26 21.27
N ARG A 359 14.85 -18.55 21.79
CA ARG A 359 16.27 -18.78 21.45
C ARG A 359 16.79 -20.11 22.01
N LYS A 360 16.31 -20.54 23.17
CA LYS A 360 16.63 -21.87 23.72
C LYS A 360 16.12 -22.98 22.79
N GLU A 361 14.89 -22.85 22.31
CA GLU A 361 14.30 -23.75 21.33
C GLU A 361 15.03 -23.69 19.98
N ALA A 362 15.42 -22.50 19.52
CA ALA A 362 16.20 -22.36 18.30
C ALA A 362 17.52 -23.11 18.35
N ARG A 363 18.28 -23.01 19.46
CA ARG A 363 19.52 -23.78 19.66
C ARG A 363 19.26 -25.29 19.71
N ARG A 364 18.17 -25.75 20.34
CA ARG A 364 17.76 -27.14 20.35
C ARG A 364 17.53 -27.67 18.93
N LEU A 365 16.77 -26.93 18.11
CA LEU A 365 16.48 -27.28 16.71
C LEU A 365 17.74 -27.35 15.84
N LEU A 366 18.68 -26.41 16.01
CA LEU A 366 19.96 -26.43 15.28
C LEU A 366 20.79 -27.68 15.64
N LYS A 367 20.84 -28.03 16.92
CA LYS A 367 21.54 -29.27 17.39
C LYS A 367 20.88 -30.52 16.81
N GLU A 368 19.57 -30.61 16.80
CA GLU A 368 18.82 -31.75 16.21
C GLU A 368 18.98 -31.84 14.69
N ALA A 369 19.17 -30.69 14.02
CA ALA A 369 19.48 -30.64 12.59
C ALA A 369 20.95 -30.90 12.28
N ALA A 370 21.76 -31.24 13.30
CA ALA A 370 23.22 -31.44 13.19
C ALA A 370 23.98 -30.26 12.60
N VAL A 371 23.49 -29.03 12.83
CA VAL A 371 24.20 -27.79 12.45
C VAL A 371 25.30 -27.55 13.49
N PRO A 372 26.58 -27.48 13.08
CA PRO A 372 27.67 -27.27 14.01
C PRO A 372 27.61 -25.87 14.66
N GLU A 373 28.10 -25.75 15.89
CA GLU A 373 28.29 -24.47 16.54
C GLU A 373 29.25 -23.61 15.72
N GLY A 374 28.95 -22.32 15.59
CA GLY A 374 29.70 -21.42 14.73
C GLY A 374 29.46 -21.60 13.22
N PHE A 375 28.45 -22.39 12.82
CA PHE A 375 28.13 -22.52 11.39
C PHE A 375 28.03 -21.16 10.72
N SER A 376 28.72 -21.02 9.59
CA SER A 376 28.85 -19.75 8.87
C SER A 376 28.02 -19.75 7.60
N PHE A 377 27.33 -18.62 7.33
CA PHE A 377 26.62 -18.39 6.08
C PHE A 377 26.57 -16.89 5.73
N VAL A 378 26.17 -16.55 4.50
CA VAL A 378 26.10 -15.18 4.00
C VAL A 378 24.65 -14.70 3.98
N LEU A 379 24.41 -13.55 4.61
CA LEU A 379 23.16 -12.78 4.45
C LEU A 379 23.38 -11.74 3.36
N LYS A 380 22.86 -11.98 2.17
CA LYS A 380 22.85 -11.00 1.07
C LYS A 380 21.80 -9.91 1.30
N ASN A 381 22.12 -8.70 0.87
CA ASN A 381 21.27 -7.55 1.05
C ASN A 381 21.53 -6.52 -0.05
N ARG A 382 20.64 -5.52 -0.17
CA ARG A 382 20.90 -4.33 -0.99
C ARG A 382 21.75 -3.32 -0.21
N ASN A 383 22.67 -2.62 -0.89
CA ASN A 383 23.45 -1.52 -0.32
C ASN A 383 22.64 -0.21 -0.23
N VAL A 384 21.43 -0.32 0.28
CA VAL A 384 20.53 0.81 0.59
C VAL A 384 20.41 0.90 2.10
N LYS A 385 20.92 2.00 2.66
CA LYS A 385 21.05 2.16 4.12
C LYS A 385 19.73 1.83 4.85
N GLU A 386 18.64 2.47 4.44
CA GLU A 386 17.31 2.27 5.03
C GLU A 386 16.32 1.79 3.97
N PRO A 387 15.49 0.81 4.30
CA PRO A 387 15.44 -0.01 5.52
C PRO A 387 16.32 -1.27 5.48
N TYR A 388 17.15 -1.47 4.44
CA TYR A 388 17.76 -2.76 4.11
C TYR A 388 19.03 -3.06 4.91
N GLU A 389 20.06 -2.21 4.87
CA GLU A 389 21.32 -2.49 5.57
C GLU A 389 21.10 -2.57 7.08
N VAL A 390 20.31 -1.66 7.66
CA VAL A 390 19.99 -1.69 9.10
C VAL A 390 19.25 -2.96 9.51
N SER A 391 18.41 -3.53 8.62
CA SER A 391 17.78 -4.83 8.84
C SER A 391 18.79 -5.96 8.86
N GLY A 392 19.74 -5.95 7.92
CA GLY A 392 20.79 -6.97 7.84
C GLY A 392 21.67 -6.99 9.07
N VAL A 393 22.10 -5.81 9.54
CA VAL A 393 22.90 -5.66 10.77
C VAL A 393 22.13 -6.23 11.98
N PHE A 394 20.85 -5.89 12.10
CA PHE A 394 20.01 -6.42 13.18
C PHE A 394 19.88 -7.95 13.10
N LEU A 395 19.59 -8.53 11.94
CA LEU A 395 19.45 -9.99 11.77
C LEU A 395 20.74 -10.74 12.11
N VAL A 396 21.90 -10.21 11.71
CA VAL A 396 23.22 -10.79 12.05
C VAL A 396 23.39 -10.88 13.57
N ASP A 397 23.05 -9.80 14.31
CA ASP A 397 23.12 -9.79 15.77
C ASP A 397 22.20 -10.87 16.38
N GLN A 398 20.94 -10.97 15.88
CA GLN A 398 19.96 -11.94 16.40
C GLN A 398 20.42 -13.41 16.21
N TRP A 399 20.98 -13.73 15.06
CA TRP A 399 21.45 -15.09 14.77
C TRP A 399 22.76 -15.43 15.46
N ARG A 400 23.60 -14.43 15.70
CA ARG A 400 24.80 -14.61 16.55
C ARG A 400 24.43 -15.01 17.98
N LYS A 401 23.30 -14.52 18.51
CA LYS A 401 22.79 -14.87 19.86
C LYS A 401 22.38 -16.35 20.00
N ILE A 402 22.26 -17.08 18.89
CA ILE A 402 22.00 -18.55 18.89
C ILE A 402 23.18 -19.39 18.42
N GLY A 403 24.40 -18.81 18.33
CA GLY A 403 25.64 -19.50 18.02
C GLY A 403 25.98 -19.61 16.53
N LEU A 404 25.36 -18.82 15.67
CA LEU A 404 25.65 -18.79 14.24
C LEU A 404 26.62 -17.66 13.88
N ASN A 405 27.44 -17.87 12.85
CA ASN A 405 28.39 -16.87 12.34
C ASN A 405 27.90 -16.36 10.97
N VAL A 406 27.32 -15.17 10.94
CA VAL A 406 26.67 -14.62 9.75
C VAL A 406 27.48 -13.44 9.20
N THR A 407 27.81 -13.52 7.92
CA THR A 407 28.45 -12.41 7.18
C THR A 407 27.37 -11.61 6.44
N HIS A 408 27.25 -10.31 6.75
CA HIS A 408 26.37 -9.39 6.02
C HIS A 408 27.07 -8.92 4.73
N SER A 409 26.41 -9.11 3.57
CA SER A 409 26.95 -8.80 2.24
C SER A 409 26.02 -7.87 1.48
N PRO A 410 26.11 -6.54 1.68
CA PRO A 410 25.38 -5.56 0.87
C PRO A 410 25.89 -5.55 -0.58
N GLN A 411 24.98 -5.45 -1.54
CA GLN A 411 25.24 -5.45 -2.98
C GLN A 411 24.41 -4.37 -3.68
N GLU A 412 24.84 -3.96 -4.87
CA GLU A 412 24.02 -3.17 -5.78
C GLU A 412 22.74 -3.90 -6.15
N GLY A 413 21.63 -3.17 -6.35
CA GLY A 413 20.31 -3.76 -6.56
C GLY A 413 20.23 -4.74 -7.73
N GLY A 414 20.88 -4.44 -8.87
CA GLY A 414 20.89 -5.31 -10.03
C GLY A 414 21.51 -6.70 -9.76
N PRO A 415 22.77 -6.78 -9.35
CA PRO A 415 23.43 -8.02 -8.93
C PRO A 415 22.66 -8.75 -7.82
N TYR A 416 22.17 -8.03 -6.81
CA TYR A 416 21.40 -8.60 -5.71
C TYR A 416 20.17 -9.37 -6.19
N PHE A 417 19.30 -8.75 -6.97
CA PHE A 417 18.09 -9.43 -7.48
C PHE A 417 18.40 -10.54 -8.49
N ASN A 418 19.50 -10.41 -9.23
CA ASN A 418 19.96 -11.49 -10.09
C ASN A 418 20.35 -12.73 -9.26
N ASP A 419 21.09 -12.55 -8.19
CA ASP A 419 21.46 -13.63 -7.27
C ASP A 419 20.24 -14.31 -6.64
N LEU A 420 19.24 -13.53 -6.20
CA LEU A 420 17.99 -14.09 -5.66
C LEU A 420 17.25 -14.94 -6.71
N ARG A 421 17.11 -14.44 -7.94
CA ARG A 421 16.43 -15.17 -9.02
C ARG A 421 17.15 -16.46 -9.41
N GLN A 422 18.48 -16.44 -9.41
CA GLN A 422 19.30 -17.61 -9.76
C GLN A 422 19.51 -18.59 -8.60
N GLY A 423 19.13 -18.22 -7.37
CA GLY A 423 19.39 -19.04 -6.18
C GLY A 423 20.84 -18.98 -5.67
N ASN A 424 21.59 -17.95 -6.05
CA ASN A 424 23.00 -17.74 -5.65
C ASN A 424 23.09 -17.04 -4.29
N PHE A 425 22.38 -17.53 -3.29
CA PHE A 425 22.36 -17.00 -1.94
C PHE A 425 22.08 -18.08 -0.91
N ASP A 426 22.38 -17.82 0.36
CA ASP A 426 22.03 -18.63 1.52
C ASP A 426 20.79 -18.05 2.20
N ALA A 427 20.91 -16.81 2.66
CA ALA A 427 19.82 -15.97 3.17
C ALA A 427 19.85 -14.60 2.51
N GLY A 428 18.69 -13.94 2.38
CA GLY A 428 18.57 -12.63 1.77
C GLY A 428 17.54 -11.74 2.48
N VAL A 429 17.77 -10.41 2.45
CA VAL A 429 16.82 -9.42 2.94
C VAL A 429 15.94 -8.97 1.79
N ASP A 430 14.81 -9.63 1.62
CA ASP A 430 13.79 -9.31 0.61
C ASP A 430 12.73 -8.33 1.16
N PHE A 431 11.73 -8.01 0.37
CA PHE A 431 10.60 -7.16 0.76
C PHE A 431 9.33 -7.58 0.02
N ALA A 432 8.18 -7.24 0.60
CA ALA A 432 6.92 -7.18 -0.11
C ALA A 432 6.38 -5.75 0.01
N CYS A 433 6.11 -5.11 -1.13
CA CYS A 433 5.48 -3.81 -1.21
C CYS A 433 4.40 -3.86 -2.29
N ASP A 434 3.17 -3.58 -1.88
CA ASP A 434 2.04 -3.60 -2.79
C ASP A 434 1.30 -2.26 -2.77
N PHE A 435 0.52 -2.03 -3.83
CA PHE A 435 -0.25 -0.80 -3.94
C PHE A 435 -1.61 -0.87 -3.22
N MET A 436 -2.00 -2.06 -2.74
CA MET A 436 -3.24 -2.30 -2.00
C MET A 436 -3.11 -3.48 -1.05
N ASP A 437 -4.05 -3.59 -0.11
CA ASP A 437 -4.16 -4.72 0.82
C ASP A 437 -4.99 -5.85 0.17
N GLU A 438 -4.47 -6.51 -0.86
CA GLU A 438 -5.13 -7.64 -1.49
C GLU A 438 -4.30 -8.92 -1.27
N PRO A 439 -4.87 -9.97 -0.62
CA PRO A 439 -4.16 -11.19 -0.31
C PRO A 439 -3.49 -11.84 -1.51
N ASP A 440 -4.13 -11.85 -2.67
CA ASP A 440 -3.57 -12.48 -3.88
C ASP A 440 -2.21 -11.92 -4.25
N LEU A 441 -1.95 -10.63 -3.99
CA LEU A 441 -0.67 -9.99 -4.28
C LEU A 441 0.42 -10.41 -3.27
N TYR A 442 0.13 -10.30 -1.98
CA TYR A 442 1.09 -10.69 -0.93
C TYR A 442 1.45 -12.18 -1.01
N LEU A 443 0.45 -13.01 -1.29
CA LEU A 443 0.59 -14.46 -1.31
C LEU A 443 1.36 -14.99 -2.53
N LEU A 444 1.59 -14.18 -3.57
CA LEU A 444 2.48 -14.57 -4.68
C LEU A 444 3.91 -14.89 -4.22
N LYS A 445 4.35 -14.35 -3.10
CA LYS A 445 5.63 -14.74 -2.49
C LYS A 445 5.57 -16.06 -1.72
N TYR A 446 4.37 -16.60 -1.48
CA TYR A 446 4.10 -17.76 -0.63
C TYR A 446 3.46 -18.94 -1.38
N VAL A 447 3.51 -18.94 -2.70
CA VAL A 447 3.20 -20.10 -3.56
C VAL A 447 4.48 -20.71 -4.12
N SER A 448 4.39 -21.95 -4.61
CA SER A 448 5.55 -22.68 -5.16
C SER A 448 6.28 -21.89 -6.24
N THR A 449 7.60 -22.07 -6.32
CA THR A 449 8.46 -21.29 -7.23
C THR A 449 8.11 -21.49 -8.70
N GLU A 450 7.49 -22.61 -9.08
CA GLU A 450 6.98 -22.83 -10.44
C GLU A 450 5.75 -21.96 -10.77
N LYS A 451 5.00 -21.55 -9.74
CA LYS A 451 3.80 -20.71 -9.90
C LYS A 451 4.12 -19.22 -9.77
N SER A 452 5.22 -18.86 -9.11
CA SER A 452 5.57 -17.46 -8.88
C SER A 452 7.06 -17.17 -9.00
N PRO A 453 7.48 -16.36 -9.98
CA PRO A 453 8.89 -15.98 -10.18
C PRO A 453 9.43 -15.07 -9.06
N ILE A 454 8.57 -14.55 -8.18
CA ILE A 454 8.96 -13.72 -7.02
C ILE A 454 9.06 -14.51 -5.72
N ASN A 455 8.84 -15.83 -5.73
CA ASN A 455 9.22 -16.71 -4.63
C ASN A 455 10.74 -16.96 -4.69
N TYR A 456 11.50 -15.99 -4.22
CA TYR A 456 12.97 -16.11 -4.18
C TYR A 456 13.45 -17.17 -3.19
N SER A 457 12.63 -17.54 -2.19
CA SER A 457 12.97 -18.60 -1.24
C SER A 457 12.98 -20.01 -1.83
N ARG A 458 12.47 -20.18 -3.07
CA ARG A 458 12.62 -21.37 -3.92
C ARG A 458 12.01 -22.64 -3.30
N PHE A 459 11.01 -22.49 -2.48
CA PHE A 459 10.27 -23.65 -1.93
C PHE A 459 9.16 -24.11 -2.88
N LYS A 460 8.71 -25.36 -2.66
CA LYS A 460 7.57 -25.99 -3.32
C LYS A 460 6.65 -26.55 -2.25
N ASP A 461 5.38 -26.14 -2.27
CA ASP A 461 4.38 -26.57 -1.29
C ASP A 461 2.99 -26.67 -1.92
N PRO A 462 2.59 -27.86 -2.40
CA PRO A 462 1.28 -28.06 -3.02
C PRO A 462 0.10 -27.66 -2.11
N THR A 463 0.26 -27.76 -0.79
CA THR A 463 -0.78 -27.34 0.16
C THR A 463 -0.98 -25.83 0.15
N LEU A 464 0.11 -25.04 0.11
CA LEU A 464 0.03 -23.59 -0.02
C LEU A 464 -0.56 -23.19 -1.38
N ASP A 465 -0.20 -23.90 -2.44
CA ASP A 465 -0.73 -23.66 -3.78
C ASP A 465 -2.25 -23.90 -3.85
N GLU A 466 -2.73 -25.01 -3.25
CA GLU A 466 -4.17 -25.30 -3.18
C GLU A 466 -4.92 -24.25 -2.36
N LEU A 467 -4.38 -23.88 -1.19
CA LEU A 467 -4.98 -22.86 -0.33
C LEU A 467 -5.04 -21.50 -1.05
N TYR A 468 -4.00 -21.14 -1.80
CA TYR A 468 -3.97 -19.94 -2.62
C TYR A 468 -5.10 -19.93 -3.66
N GLU A 469 -5.23 -20.99 -4.45
CA GLU A 469 -6.27 -21.11 -5.46
C GLU A 469 -7.68 -21.09 -4.87
N ARG A 470 -7.89 -21.73 -3.73
CA ARG A 470 -9.18 -21.73 -3.04
C ARG A 470 -9.55 -20.35 -2.51
N GLN A 471 -8.62 -19.69 -1.77
CA GLN A 471 -8.91 -18.38 -1.19
C GLN A 471 -9.14 -17.30 -2.26
N SER A 472 -8.43 -17.36 -3.40
CA SER A 472 -8.55 -16.38 -4.48
C SER A 472 -9.92 -16.40 -5.17
N ARG A 473 -10.69 -17.49 -5.01
CA ARG A 473 -12.05 -17.65 -5.54
C ARG A 473 -13.16 -17.38 -4.53
N MET A 474 -12.81 -17.00 -3.28
CA MET A 474 -13.79 -16.73 -2.23
C MET A 474 -14.08 -15.25 -2.12
N LEU A 475 -15.32 -14.86 -2.39
CA LEU A 475 -15.76 -13.45 -2.31
C LEU A 475 -16.11 -13.04 -0.87
N ASP A 476 -16.61 -13.96 -0.04
CA ASP A 476 -16.94 -13.66 1.34
C ASP A 476 -15.67 -13.71 2.21
N LEU A 477 -15.40 -12.61 2.90
CA LEU A 477 -14.27 -12.49 3.81
C LEU A 477 -14.29 -13.55 4.93
N LYS A 478 -15.47 -13.92 5.44
CA LYS A 478 -15.60 -14.91 6.51
C LYS A 478 -15.09 -16.29 6.08
N ASP A 479 -15.36 -16.66 4.82
CA ASP A 479 -14.93 -17.94 4.26
C ASP A 479 -13.45 -17.88 3.84
N ARG A 480 -12.99 -16.71 3.42
CA ARG A 480 -11.61 -16.47 2.96
C ARG A 480 -10.60 -16.46 4.12
N LEU A 481 -10.92 -15.79 5.23
CA LEU A 481 -10.02 -15.60 6.37
C LEU A 481 -9.45 -16.92 6.95
N PRO A 482 -10.22 -17.99 7.16
CA PRO A 482 -9.66 -19.26 7.65
C PRO A 482 -8.55 -19.83 6.77
N LEU A 483 -8.69 -19.74 5.44
CA LEU A 483 -7.68 -20.20 4.48
C LEU A 483 -6.42 -19.34 4.55
N LEU A 484 -6.59 -18.01 4.65
CA LEU A 484 -5.47 -17.07 4.80
C LEU A 484 -4.69 -17.35 6.10
N ARG A 485 -5.37 -17.69 7.21
CA ARG A 485 -4.74 -18.07 8.47
C ARG A 485 -3.98 -19.40 8.37
N GLN A 486 -4.51 -20.37 7.62
CA GLN A 486 -3.81 -21.63 7.36
C GLN A 486 -2.54 -21.39 6.54
N MET A 487 -2.63 -20.59 5.48
CA MET A 487 -1.47 -20.24 4.66
C MET A 487 -0.40 -19.51 5.48
N GLU A 488 -0.79 -18.49 6.22
CA GLU A 488 0.14 -17.73 7.07
C GLU A 488 0.85 -18.61 8.07
N ARG A 489 0.12 -19.42 8.86
CA ARG A 489 0.68 -20.33 9.85
C ARG A 489 1.66 -21.30 9.20
N ARG A 490 1.24 -21.95 8.09
CA ARG A 490 2.08 -22.91 7.37
C ARG A 490 3.36 -22.27 6.85
N ALA A 491 3.24 -21.13 6.17
CA ALA A 491 4.35 -20.50 5.48
C ALA A 491 5.41 -19.93 6.43
N ILE A 492 4.98 -19.19 7.48
CA ILE A 492 5.91 -18.41 8.31
C ILE A 492 6.22 -19.02 9.67
N ALA A 493 5.44 -20.00 10.16
CA ALA A 493 5.65 -20.61 11.46
C ALA A 493 5.96 -22.11 11.39
N GLU A 494 5.15 -22.91 10.67
CA GLU A 494 5.33 -24.37 10.59
C GLU A 494 6.52 -24.72 9.69
N GLN A 495 6.56 -24.19 8.49
CA GLN A 495 7.60 -24.43 7.50
C GLN A 495 8.71 -23.37 7.52
N ALA A 496 8.39 -22.17 7.96
CA ALA A 496 9.29 -21.02 8.00
C ALA A 496 10.09 -20.83 6.69
N TYR A 497 9.44 -20.98 5.54
CA TYR A 497 10.08 -20.88 4.23
C TYR A 497 10.75 -19.52 4.02
N GLN A 498 10.03 -18.49 4.42
CA GLN A 498 10.41 -17.11 4.57
C GLN A 498 9.48 -16.46 5.59
N PHE A 499 9.91 -15.37 6.19
CA PHE A 499 9.11 -14.74 7.24
C PHE A 499 9.36 -13.23 7.30
N PRO A 500 8.33 -12.43 7.68
CA PRO A 500 8.49 -11.00 7.83
C PRO A 500 9.34 -10.66 9.07
N LEU A 501 10.20 -9.64 8.91
CA LEU A 501 10.88 -9.01 10.04
C LEU A 501 9.93 -7.98 10.67
N LEU A 502 9.70 -6.87 9.96
CA LEU A 502 8.78 -5.79 10.37
C LEU A 502 8.08 -5.20 9.15
N TRP A 503 6.87 -4.73 9.37
CA TRP A 503 6.15 -3.84 8.48
C TRP A 503 6.59 -2.40 8.67
N TRP A 504 6.52 -1.63 7.58
CA TRP A 504 6.99 -0.24 7.57
C TRP A 504 5.92 0.71 8.11
N GLN A 505 6.38 1.86 8.56
CA GLN A 505 5.59 3.03 8.88
C GLN A 505 5.73 4.05 7.76
N ARG A 506 4.62 4.54 7.27
CA ARG A 506 4.57 5.67 6.36
C ARG A 506 4.39 6.94 7.18
N ILE A 507 5.27 7.91 7.01
CA ILE A 507 5.30 9.17 7.75
C ILE A 507 5.32 10.30 6.73
N VAL A 508 4.27 11.13 6.70
CA VAL A 508 4.16 12.25 5.78
C VAL A 508 3.96 13.55 6.57
N PRO A 509 5.02 14.25 6.94
CA PRO A 509 4.96 15.62 7.37
C PRO A 509 4.68 16.51 6.16
N HIS A 510 3.70 17.41 6.28
CA HIS A 510 3.32 18.34 5.23
C HIS A 510 2.86 19.68 5.81
N SER A 511 2.76 20.71 4.98
CA SER A 511 2.23 21.99 5.40
C SER A 511 0.81 21.86 5.95
N SER A 512 0.53 22.53 7.07
CA SER A 512 -0.82 22.59 7.66
C SER A 512 -1.85 23.27 6.73
N ARG A 513 -1.40 23.99 5.69
CA ARG A 513 -2.25 24.55 4.64
C ARG A 513 -2.85 23.48 3.72
N LEU A 514 -2.19 22.33 3.54
CA LEU A 514 -2.70 21.22 2.73
C LEU A 514 -3.87 20.54 3.46
N LYS A 515 -5.03 20.54 2.85
CA LYS A 515 -6.28 19.97 3.36
C LYS A 515 -6.90 19.02 2.34
N GLY A 516 -7.85 18.19 2.81
CA GLY A 516 -8.57 17.24 1.94
C GLY A 516 -7.75 16.01 1.54
N TRP A 517 -6.43 15.99 1.78
CA TRP A 517 -5.60 14.80 1.59
C TRP A 517 -5.53 13.98 2.88
N LYS A 518 -5.70 12.66 2.75
CA LYS A 518 -5.59 11.70 3.86
C LYS A 518 -4.57 10.65 3.50
N ILE A 519 -3.65 10.36 4.43
CA ILE A 519 -2.68 9.29 4.27
C ILE A 519 -3.39 7.94 4.24
N GLY A 520 -2.96 7.08 3.32
CA GLY A 520 -3.34 5.67 3.28
C GLY A 520 -2.13 4.76 3.48
N PRO A 521 -2.35 3.45 3.57
CA PRO A 521 -1.25 2.49 3.70
C PRO A 521 -0.41 2.37 2.43
N SER A 522 -0.89 2.88 1.31
CA SER A 522 -0.17 2.90 0.04
C SER A 522 0.06 4.34 -0.42
N HIS A 523 1.30 4.65 -0.82
CA HIS A 523 1.63 5.95 -1.41
C HIS A 523 1.19 6.09 -2.87
N TYR A 524 0.63 5.05 -3.42
CA TYR A 524 0.11 5.03 -4.79
C TYR A 524 -1.36 5.45 -4.87
N VAL A 525 -2.16 5.25 -3.82
CA VAL A 525 -3.56 5.68 -3.81
C VAL A 525 -3.71 7.14 -3.42
N ASN A 526 -4.83 7.76 -3.83
CA ASN A 526 -5.16 9.16 -3.52
C ASN A 526 -4.19 10.18 -4.13
N GLN A 527 -3.78 9.95 -5.39
CA GLN A 527 -2.86 10.83 -6.12
C GLN A 527 -3.56 11.69 -7.20
N ASP A 528 -4.88 11.57 -7.38
CA ASP A 528 -5.65 12.36 -8.33
C ASP A 528 -5.87 13.83 -7.92
N LEU A 529 -5.61 14.16 -6.66
CA LEU A 529 -5.67 15.50 -6.05
C LEU A 529 -7.05 16.19 -6.14
N ARG A 530 -8.12 15.49 -6.54
CA ARG A 530 -9.45 16.10 -6.80
C ARG A 530 -10.09 16.73 -5.57
N ASP A 531 -9.83 16.18 -4.38
CA ASP A 531 -10.40 16.61 -3.11
C ASP A 531 -9.46 17.48 -2.28
N VAL A 532 -8.26 17.76 -2.81
CA VAL A 532 -7.22 18.55 -2.15
C VAL A 532 -7.50 20.04 -2.31
N TRP A 533 -7.28 20.81 -1.22
CA TRP A 533 -7.41 22.25 -1.20
C TRP A 533 -6.42 22.90 -0.25
N LEU A 534 -6.21 24.21 -0.36
CA LEU A 534 -5.27 24.97 0.45
C LEU A 534 -6.02 25.91 1.41
N ALA A 535 -5.73 25.77 2.72
CA ALA A 535 -6.11 26.76 3.71
C ALA A 535 -5.22 28.01 3.59
N PRO A 536 -5.68 29.18 4.05
CA PRO A 536 -4.91 30.42 4.08
C PRO A 536 -3.55 30.32 4.77
#